data_6ef6b35c6c063dfcb68782dd62e6c8d1
#
_entry.id   6ef6b35c6c063dfcb68782dd62e6c8d1
#
_cell.length_a   1.000
_cell.length_b   1.000
_cell.length_c   1.000
_cell.angle_alpha   90.00
_cell.angle_beta   90.00
_cell.angle_gamma   90.00
#
_symmetry.space_group_name_H-M   'P 1'
#
loop_
_entity.id
_entity.type
_entity.pdbx_description
1 polymer ?
#
loop_
_entity_poly.entity_id
_entity_poly.type
_entity_poly.pdbx_seq_one_letter_code
_entity_poly.pdbx_strand_id
1 'polypeptide(L)'
;LAREQMMPKENFRVKERVNSILYSVNSEGRGAQLLLSRICPEMIISLFQKEVPEIGEEIIEIKGAARDPGVRAKIAVKTNDHRIDPVGACVGMRGTRVQAVTAELGGERVDIVLWDDNPVQFVINALQPAEVASIVLDEDVRAMDVAVEADQLAQAIGRSGQNVRLASELTGWRLNVMTIDDANAKQASESQHFVNAFVADLDIDEQIASILVSEGFTTLEEVAYVPI
;
A
#
# COMPACT_ATOMS: atom_id res chain seq x y z
N LEU A 1 -21.51 -14.90 13.36
CA LEU A 1 -20.10 -14.51 13.24
C LEU A 1 -19.23 -15.73 13.53
N ALA A 2 -18.54 -16.26 12.53
CA ALA A 2 -17.63 -17.37 12.67
C ALA A 2 -16.33 -16.93 13.40
N ARG A 3 -15.66 -17.84 14.07
CA ARG A 3 -14.48 -17.52 14.85
C ARG A 3 -13.33 -16.97 13.98
N GLU A 4 -13.21 -17.48 12.75
CA GLU A 4 -12.24 -17.05 11.74
C GLU A 4 -12.52 -15.64 11.23
N GLN A 5 -13.73 -15.12 11.45
CA GLN A 5 -14.18 -13.78 11.07
C GLN A 5 -14.22 -12.79 12.23
N MET A 6 -13.70 -13.20 13.39
CA MET A 6 -13.51 -12.37 14.58
C MET A 6 -12.07 -11.86 14.64
N MET A 7 -11.86 -10.71 15.25
CA MET A 7 -10.50 -10.23 15.51
C MET A 7 -9.81 -11.09 16.58
N PRO A 8 -8.46 -11.15 16.56
CA PRO A 8 -7.71 -11.84 17.60
C PRO A 8 -8.11 -11.36 19.00
N LYS A 9 -8.32 -12.28 19.92
CA LYS A 9 -8.69 -12.03 21.34
C LYS A 9 -10.13 -11.56 21.58
N GLU A 10 -10.97 -11.37 20.56
CA GLU A 10 -12.39 -11.12 20.78
C GLU A 10 -13.11 -12.35 21.32
N ASN A 11 -13.97 -12.13 22.29
CA ASN A 11 -14.84 -13.15 22.83
C ASN A 11 -16.19 -12.53 23.22
N PHE A 12 -17.22 -12.80 22.43
CA PHE A 12 -18.56 -12.23 22.61
C PHE A 12 -19.46 -13.16 23.42
N ARG A 13 -20.24 -12.57 24.32
CA ARG A 13 -21.23 -13.28 25.11
C ARG A 13 -22.59 -13.27 24.41
N VAL A 14 -23.42 -14.26 24.73
CA VAL A 14 -24.81 -14.30 24.26
C VAL A 14 -25.56 -13.04 24.70
N LYS A 15 -26.28 -12.39 23.77
CA LYS A 15 -26.99 -11.11 23.90
C LYS A 15 -26.12 -9.85 23.88
N GLU A 16 -24.83 -9.98 23.67
CA GLU A 16 -23.95 -8.82 23.40
C GLU A 16 -24.23 -8.27 22.00
N ARG A 17 -24.22 -6.93 21.86
CA ARG A 17 -24.36 -6.28 20.56
C ARG A 17 -22.98 -6.06 19.96
N VAL A 18 -22.81 -6.49 18.73
CA VAL A 18 -21.52 -6.44 18.02
C VAL A 18 -21.71 -5.79 16.66
N ASN A 19 -20.88 -4.79 16.36
CA ASN A 19 -20.81 -4.24 15.00
C ASN A 19 -20.09 -5.26 14.10
N SER A 20 -20.65 -5.55 12.94
CA SER A 20 -20.06 -6.47 11.97
C SER A 20 -20.58 -6.20 10.57
N ILE A 21 -19.84 -6.59 9.57
CA ILE A 21 -20.24 -6.50 8.17
C ILE A 21 -20.87 -7.81 7.74
N LEU A 22 -22.00 -7.75 7.06
CA LEU A 22 -22.59 -8.87 6.33
C LEU A 22 -21.78 -9.04 5.02
N TYR A 23 -20.84 -9.99 5.01
CA TYR A 23 -19.93 -10.17 3.87
C TYR A 23 -20.41 -11.23 2.88
N SER A 24 -21.29 -12.14 3.29
CA SER A 24 -21.85 -13.14 2.39
C SER A 24 -23.22 -13.62 2.87
N VAL A 25 -24.07 -13.95 1.90
CA VAL A 25 -25.38 -14.58 2.12
C VAL A 25 -25.37 -15.93 1.41
N ASN A 26 -25.54 -17.01 2.16
CA ASN A 26 -25.62 -18.37 1.61
C ASN A 26 -27.09 -18.80 1.55
N SER A 27 -27.65 -18.81 0.34
CA SER A 27 -29.06 -19.19 0.10
C SER A 27 -29.29 -20.70 -0.04
N GLU A 28 -28.22 -21.49 -0.27
CA GLU A 28 -28.32 -22.91 -0.64
C GLU A 28 -27.64 -23.83 0.38
N GLY A 29 -28.00 -23.77 1.64
CA GLY A 29 -27.28 -24.63 2.59
C GLY A 29 -28.04 -24.93 3.88
N ARG A 30 -27.74 -26.10 4.48
CA ARG A 30 -28.06 -26.37 5.88
C ARG A 30 -26.99 -25.67 6.75
N GLY A 31 -27.35 -24.64 7.51
CA GLY A 31 -26.42 -23.94 8.40
C GLY A 31 -26.64 -22.43 8.46
N ALA A 32 -25.60 -21.67 8.79
CA ALA A 32 -25.67 -20.22 8.88
C ALA A 32 -25.83 -19.59 7.48
N GLN A 33 -26.95 -18.92 7.26
CA GLN A 33 -27.26 -18.26 5.98
C GLN A 33 -26.59 -16.91 5.84
N LEU A 34 -26.43 -16.18 6.95
CA LEU A 34 -25.80 -14.85 7.00
C LEU A 34 -24.40 -15.00 7.58
N LEU A 35 -23.40 -14.64 6.79
CA LEU A 35 -22.02 -14.69 7.19
C LEU A 35 -21.52 -13.27 7.51
N LEU A 36 -21.11 -13.08 8.75
CA LEU A 36 -20.67 -11.79 9.29
C LEU A 36 -19.16 -11.77 9.49
N SER A 37 -18.51 -10.63 9.19
CA SER A 37 -17.08 -10.42 9.38
C SER A 37 -16.78 -9.16 10.17
N ARG A 38 -15.73 -9.22 11.00
CA ARG A 38 -15.11 -8.08 11.66
C ARG A 38 -13.68 -7.83 11.17
N ILE A 39 -13.13 -8.78 10.38
CA ILE A 39 -11.76 -8.70 9.87
C ILE A 39 -11.66 -8.15 8.44
N CYS A 40 -12.76 -8.09 7.69
CA CYS A 40 -12.75 -7.58 6.32
C CYS A 40 -12.42 -6.07 6.26
N PRO A 41 -11.85 -5.57 5.15
CA PRO A 41 -11.55 -4.14 4.98
C PRO A 41 -12.78 -3.24 5.10
N GLU A 42 -13.95 -3.70 4.67
CA GLU A 42 -15.22 -2.95 4.75
C GLU A 42 -15.63 -2.61 6.18
N MET A 43 -15.14 -3.37 7.16
CA MET A 43 -15.41 -3.09 8.57
C MET A 43 -14.84 -1.74 9.00
N ILE A 44 -13.56 -1.48 8.71
CA ILE A 44 -12.93 -0.21 9.07
C ILE A 44 -13.54 0.95 8.24
N ILE A 45 -13.83 0.72 6.97
CA ILE A 45 -14.49 1.72 6.10
C ILE A 45 -15.83 2.14 6.71
N SER A 46 -16.68 1.17 7.10
CA SER A 46 -17.98 1.44 7.71
C SER A 46 -17.87 2.17 9.05
N LEU A 47 -16.83 1.90 9.84
CA LEU A 47 -16.59 2.62 11.07
C LEU A 47 -16.22 4.09 10.82
N PHE A 48 -15.33 4.36 9.85
CA PHE A 48 -15.02 5.73 9.48
C PHE A 48 -16.22 6.49 8.91
N GLN A 49 -17.08 5.85 8.13
CA GLN A 49 -18.34 6.46 7.66
C GLN A 49 -19.27 6.89 8.80
N LYS A 50 -19.24 6.20 9.94
CA LYS A 50 -20.03 6.56 11.13
C LYS A 50 -19.39 7.69 11.96
N GLU A 51 -18.04 7.67 12.08
CA GLU A 51 -17.31 8.59 12.95
C GLU A 51 -16.96 9.91 12.27
N VAL A 52 -16.92 9.94 10.93
CA VAL A 52 -16.50 11.09 10.11
C VAL A 52 -17.67 11.55 9.26
N PRO A 53 -18.41 12.60 9.66
CA PRO A 53 -19.57 13.10 8.92
C PRO A 53 -19.22 13.48 7.48
N GLU A 54 -18.03 14.03 7.23
CA GLU A 54 -17.53 14.45 5.93
C GLU A 54 -17.44 13.28 4.92
N ILE A 55 -17.29 12.05 5.41
CA ILE A 55 -17.35 10.83 4.57
C ILE A 55 -18.81 10.48 4.27
N GLY A 56 -19.70 10.60 5.27
CA GLY A 56 -21.14 10.38 5.09
C GLY A 56 -21.79 11.38 4.13
N GLU A 57 -21.26 12.58 4.04
CA GLU A 57 -21.68 13.66 3.14
C GLU A 57 -20.97 13.63 1.77
N GLU A 58 -20.17 12.58 1.49
CA GLU A 58 -19.41 12.38 0.24
C GLU A 58 -18.39 13.50 -0.08
N ILE A 59 -18.00 14.28 0.93
CA ILE A 59 -16.95 15.30 0.81
C ILE A 59 -15.57 14.64 0.82
N ILE A 60 -15.41 13.59 1.65
CA ILE A 60 -14.21 12.76 1.71
C ILE A 60 -14.58 11.37 1.23
N GLU A 61 -13.77 10.82 0.35
CA GLU A 61 -13.90 9.48 -0.19
C GLU A 61 -12.82 8.56 0.41
N ILE A 62 -13.20 7.35 0.85
CA ILE A 62 -12.23 6.29 1.16
C ILE A 62 -11.96 5.50 -0.10
N LYS A 63 -10.72 5.54 -0.59
CA LYS A 63 -10.29 4.86 -1.82
C LYS A 63 -9.92 3.40 -1.60
N GLY A 64 -9.58 3.02 -0.37
CA GLY A 64 -9.24 1.65 -0.03
C GLY A 64 -8.79 1.50 1.42
N ALA A 65 -8.67 0.25 1.85
CA ALA A 65 -8.17 -0.12 3.16
C ALA A 65 -7.39 -1.43 3.10
N ALA A 66 -6.28 -1.50 3.83
CA ALA A 66 -5.50 -2.71 4.06
C ALA A 66 -5.41 -2.96 5.57
N ARG A 67 -5.56 -4.23 6.01
CA ARG A 67 -5.65 -4.55 7.44
C ARG A 67 -4.81 -5.74 7.83
N ASP A 68 -4.22 -5.63 8.99
CA ASP A 68 -3.73 -6.72 9.83
C ASP A 68 -4.62 -6.74 11.08
N PRO A 69 -5.72 -7.52 11.07
CA PRO A 69 -6.81 -7.38 12.03
C PRO A 69 -6.35 -7.47 13.48
N GLY A 70 -6.74 -6.48 14.29
CA GLY A 70 -6.37 -6.37 15.70
C GLY A 70 -4.95 -5.86 15.97
N VAL A 71 -4.18 -5.51 14.91
CA VAL A 71 -2.81 -5.02 15.03
C VAL A 71 -2.66 -3.64 14.39
N ARG A 72 -2.83 -3.54 13.07
CA ARG A 72 -2.67 -2.28 12.32
C ARG A 72 -3.46 -2.29 11.02
N ALA A 73 -3.94 -1.13 10.61
CA ALA A 73 -4.57 -0.91 9.33
C ALA A 73 -4.05 0.37 8.68
N LYS A 74 -4.20 0.45 7.36
CA LYS A 74 -4.04 1.68 6.58
C LYS A 74 -5.31 1.93 5.80
N ILE A 75 -5.79 3.19 5.79
CA ILE A 75 -6.88 3.62 4.92
C ILE A 75 -6.41 4.74 4.01
N ALA A 76 -6.83 4.72 2.75
CA ALA A 76 -6.55 5.77 1.79
C ALA A 76 -7.76 6.68 1.65
N VAL A 77 -7.56 7.99 1.85
CA VAL A 77 -8.61 8.99 1.79
C VAL A 77 -8.29 10.09 0.78
N LYS A 78 -9.32 10.57 0.09
CA LYS A 78 -9.24 11.65 -0.90
C LYS A 78 -10.37 12.64 -0.68
N THR A 79 -10.13 13.90 -0.99
CA THR A 79 -11.17 14.91 -1.16
C THR A 79 -10.97 15.67 -2.47
N ASN A 80 -12.06 16.14 -3.05
CA ASN A 80 -12.03 17.05 -4.20
C ASN A 80 -12.16 18.53 -3.78
N ASP A 81 -12.37 18.80 -2.49
CA ASP A 81 -12.41 20.17 -1.96
C ASP A 81 -11.06 20.52 -1.31
N HIS A 82 -10.27 21.35 -2.00
CA HIS A 82 -8.93 21.79 -1.54
C HIS A 82 -8.93 22.55 -0.21
N ARG A 83 -10.10 22.96 0.31
CA ARG A 83 -10.23 23.64 1.61
C ARG A 83 -10.26 22.65 2.77
N ILE A 84 -10.41 21.36 2.49
CA ILE A 84 -10.56 20.31 3.49
C ILE A 84 -9.30 19.46 3.50
N ASP A 85 -8.75 19.27 4.69
CA ASP A 85 -7.72 18.25 4.95
C ASP A 85 -8.40 16.91 5.25
N PRO A 86 -8.39 15.93 4.33
CA PRO A 86 -9.09 14.66 4.54
C PRO A 86 -8.43 13.82 5.63
N VAL A 87 -7.12 13.93 5.81
CA VAL A 87 -6.37 13.21 6.86
C VAL A 87 -6.75 13.77 8.22
N GLY A 88 -6.66 15.10 8.37
CA GLY A 88 -7.02 15.79 9.61
C GLY A 88 -8.46 15.57 10.01
N ALA A 89 -9.41 15.56 9.06
CA ALA A 89 -10.82 15.30 9.30
C ALA A 89 -11.05 13.88 9.83
N CYS A 90 -10.38 12.87 9.27
CA CYS A 90 -10.46 11.48 9.73
C CYS A 90 -9.77 11.26 11.09
N VAL A 91 -8.68 11.96 11.38
CA VAL A 91 -8.03 11.94 12.71
C VAL A 91 -8.96 12.54 13.76
N GLY A 92 -9.58 13.67 13.44
CA GLY A 92 -10.42 14.45 14.35
C GLY A 92 -9.61 15.21 15.40
N MET A 93 -10.30 16.10 16.14
CA MET A 93 -9.64 16.91 17.18
C MET A 93 -8.95 16.00 18.20
N ARG A 94 -7.65 16.19 18.39
CA ARG A 94 -6.80 15.40 19.31
C ARG A 94 -6.90 13.87 19.08
N GLY A 95 -7.23 13.46 17.84
CA GLY A 95 -7.32 12.05 17.47
C GLY A 95 -8.61 11.35 17.93
N THR A 96 -9.64 12.09 18.32
CA THR A 96 -10.88 11.50 18.90
C THR A 96 -11.57 10.53 17.95
N ARG A 97 -11.67 10.85 16.66
CA ARG A 97 -12.35 10.01 15.67
C ARG A 97 -11.57 8.71 15.39
N VAL A 98 -10.27 8.83 15.10
CA VAL A 98 -9.44 7.63 14.86
C VAL A 98 -9.32 6.76 16.10
N GLN A 99 -9.32 7.35 17.31
CA GLN A 99 -9.32 6.59 18.56
C GLN A 99 -10.63 5.83 18.79
N ALA A 100 -11.79 6.39 18.42
CA ALA A 100 -13.07 5.70 18.49
C ALA A 100 -13.07 4.45 17.60
N VAL A 101 -12.58 4.58 16.36
CA VAL A 101 -12.42 3.43 15.44
C VAL A 101 -11.43 2.40 15.99
N THR A 102 -10.26 2.85 16.47
CA THR A 102 -9.24 1.98 17.09
C THR A 102 -9.82 1.20 18.28
N ALA A 103 -10.60 1.84 19.13
CA ALA A 103 -11.23 1.21 20.28
C ALA A 103 -12.25 0.13 19.87
N GLU A 104 -13.11 0.42 18.88
CA GLU A 104 -14.07 -0.56 18.32
C GLU A 104 -13.35 -1.77 17.71
N LEU A 105 -12.16 -1.57 17.13
CA LEU A 105 -11.32 -2.60 16.52
C LEU A 105 -10.33 -3.24 17.53
N GLY A 106 -10.61 -3.17 18.81
CA GLY A 106 -9.84 -3.86 19.85
C GLY A 106 -8.38 -3.39 19.99
N GLY A 107 -8.10 -2.12 19.64
CA GLY A 107 -6.78 -1.51 19.71
C GLY A 107 -5.98 -1.58 18.39
N GLU A 108 -6.59 -1.95 17.27
CA GLU A 108 -5.97 -1.92 15.95
C GLU A 108 -5.58 -0.48 15.59
N ARG A 109 -4.29 -0.25 15.39
CA ARG A 109 -3.78 1.09 15.03
C ARG A 109 -4.14 1.41 13.59
N VAL A 110 -4.62 2.63 13.35
CA VAL A 110 -5.01 3.05 12.00
C VAL A 110 -4.13 4.19 11.51
N ASP A 111 -3.46 3.95 10.38
CA ASP A 111 -2.76 4.99 9.63
C ASP A 111 -3.70 5.53 8.55
N ILE A 112 -3.87 6.84 8.51
CA ILE A 112 -4.68 7.52 7.50
C ILE A 112 -3.72 8.06 6.44
N VAL A 113 -3.87 7.58 5.21
CA VAL A 113 -3.00 7.85 4.07
C VAL A 113 -3.72 8.77 3.10
N LEU A 114 -3.07 9.85 2.69
CA LEU A 114 -3.57 10.70 1.61
C LEU A 114 -3.43 9.93 0.29
N TRP A 115 -4.55 9.68 -0.38
CA TRP A 115 -4.57 9.08 -1.69
C TRP A 115 -4.10 10.09 -2.76
N ASP A 116 -3.38 9.60 -3.75
CA ASP A 116 -2.90 10.40 -4.88
C ASP A 116 -3.14 9.66 -6.18
N ASP A 117 -3.47 10.40 -7.25
CA ASP A 117 -3.65 9.83 -8.60
C ASP A 117 -2.31 9.34 -9.19
N ASN A 118 -1.19 9.97 -8.77
CA ASN A 118 0.15 9.50 -9.09
C ASN A 118 0.52 8.31 -8.19
N PRO A 119 0.72 7.10 -8.75
CA PRO A 119 0.99 5.91 -7.97
C PRO A 119 2.28 6.00 -7.15
N VAL A 120 3.30 6.71 -7.65
CA VAL A 120 4.56 6.93 -6.92
C VAL A 120 4.31 7.77 -5.67
N GLN A 121 3.58 8.88 -5.80
CA GLN A 121 3.24 9.73 -4.67
C GLN A 121 2.36 8.99 -3.65
N PHE A 122 1.41 8.19 -4.13
CA PHE A 122 0.56 7.38 -3.25
C PHE A 122 1.37 6.35 -2.45
N VAL A 123 2.37 5.70 -3.06
CA VAL A 123 3.27 4.78 -2.35
C VAL A 123 4.12 5.53 -1.30
N ILE A 124 4.65 6.72 -1.64
CA ILE A 124 5.36 7.56 -0.68
C ILE A 124 4.47 7.87 0.53
N ASN A 125 3.23 8.29 0.29
CA ASN A 125 2.27 8.58 1.36
C ASN A 125 1.95 7.33 2.20
N ALA A 126 1.83 6.17 1.55
CA ALA A 126 1.52 4.90 2.21
C ALA A 126 2.66 4.35 3.08
N LEU A 127 3.92 4.69 2.78
CA LEU A 127 5.08 4.26 3.54
C LEU A 127 5.37 5.14 4.76
N GLN A 128 4.72 6.31 4.86
CA GLN A 128 4.90 7.16 6.04
C GLN A 128 4.73 6.36 7.35
N PRO A 129 5.52 6.73 8.40
CA PRO A 129 6.35 7.92 8.54
C PRO A 129 7.79 7.77 8.01
N ALA A 130 8.13 6.71 7.27
CA ALA A 130 9.44 6.57 6.66
C ALA A 130 9.61 7.56 5.50
N GLU A 131 10.79 8.15 5.40
CA GLU A 131 11.16 9.06 4.32
C GLU A 131 11.74 8.27 3.15
N VAL A 132 11.15 8.46 1.97
CA VAL A 132 11.57 7.81 0.73
C VAL A 132 12.51 8.73 -0.03
N ALA A 133 13.68 8.23 -0.41
CA ALA A 133 14.68 8.99 -1.17
C ALA A 133 14.42 8.93 -2.67
N SER A 134 14.15 7.74 -3.21
CA SER A 134 13.83 7.56 -4.63
C SER A 134 12.95 6.33 -4.85
N ILE A 135 12.22 6.31 -5.98
CA ILE A 135 11.43 5.18 -6.42
C ILE A 135 11.75 4.92 -7.90
N VAL A 136 11.97 3.66 -8.22
CA VAL A 136 12.01 3.16 -9.60
C VAL A 136 10.73 2.36 -9.82
N LEU A 137 9.97 2.78 -10.84
CA LEU A 137 8.69 2.19 -11.20
C LEU A 137 8.88 1.18 -12.33
N ASP A 138 8.36 -0.01 -12.16
CA ASP A 138 8.23 -1.04 -13.19
C ASP A 138 6.73 -1.34 -13.40
N GLU A 139 6.19 -0.80 -14.50
CA GLU A 139 4.76 -0.91 -14.83
C GLU A 139 4.41 -2.33 -15.31
N ASP A 140 5.31 -3.02 -15.98
CA ASP A 140 5.07 -4.32 -16.62
C ASP A 140 4.75 -5.40 -15.57
N VAL A 141 5.50 -5.39 -14.46
CA VAL A 141 5.30 -6.32 -13.35
C VAL A 141 4.57 -5.70 -12.16
N ARG A 142 4.11 -4.43 -12.26
CA ARG A 142 3.47 -3.66 -11.20
C ARG A 142 4.28 -3.69 -9.90
N ALA A 143 5.54 -3.35 -10.01
CA ALA A 143 6.47 -3.29 -8.89
C ALA A 143 7.10 -1.90 -8.76
N MET A 144 7.48 -1.56 -7.54
CA MET A 144 8.28 -0.37 -7.26
C MET A 144 9.46 -0.75 -6.37
N ASP A 145 10.65 -0.37 -6.79
CA ASP A 145 11.84 -0.39 -5.96
C ASP A 145 11.95 0.93 -5.23
N VAL A 146 11.89 0.86 -3.92
CA VAL A 146 11.83 2.03 -3.03
C VAL A 146 13.14 2.12 -2.28
N ALA A 147 13.95 3.13 -2.59
CA ALA A 147 15.20 3.41 -1.90
C ALA A 147 14.96 4.39 -0.75
N VAL A 148 15.49 4.05 0.40
CA VAL A 148 15.43 4.85 1.62
C VAL A 148 16.83 4.98 2.23
N GLU A 149 17.04 5.99 3.09
CA GLU A 149 18.25 6.06 3.88
C GLU A 149 18.37 4.84 4.82
N ALA A 150 19.60 4.46 5.17
CA ALA A 150 19.84 3.24 5.96
C ALA A 150 19.14 3.28 7.34
N ASP A 151 19.03 4.45 7.96
CA ASP A 151 18.33 4.66 9.22
C ASP A 151 16.80 4.58 9.09
N GLN A 152 16.25 4.82 7.90
CA GLN A 152 14.81 4.74 7.59
C GLN A 152 14.37 3.33 7.19
N LEU A 153 15.29 2.43 6.81
CA LEU A 153 14.96 1.10 6.30
C LEU A 153 14.08 0.29 7.25
N ALA A 154 14.46 0.24 8.52
CA ALA A 154 13.70 -0.50 9.53
C ALA A 154 12.29 0.06 9.72
N GLN A 155 12.11 1.36 9.59
CA GLN A 155 10.82 2.05 9.71
C GLN A 155 9.95 1.82 8.48
N ALA A 156 10.53 1.88 7.28
CA ALA A 156 9.85 1.63 6.02
C ALA A 156 9.32 0.19 5.95
N ILE A 157 10.15 -0.79 6.32
CA ILE A 157 9.76 -2.20 6.37
C ILE A 157 8.73 -2.42 7.50
N GLY A 158 8.97 -1.85 8.68
CA GLY A 158 8.18 -2.06 9.88
C GLY A 158 8.42 -3.43 10.51
N ARG A 159 7.83 -3.62 11.71
CA ARG A 159 7.95 -4.89 12.45
C ARG A 159 7.42 -6.06 11.61
N SER A 160 8.26 -7.06 11.36
CA SER A 160 7.93 -8.24 10.54
C SER A 160 7.39 -7.90 9.14
N GLY A 161 7.86 -6.80 8.53
CA GLY A 161 7.41 -6.38 7.22
C GLY A 161 6.00 -5.77 7.18
N GLN A 162 5.39 -5.45 8.33
CA GLN A 162 3.99 -5.03 8.40
C GLN A 162 3.73 -3.72 7.65
N ASN A 163 4.63 -2.72 7.75
CA ASN A 163 4.39 -1.43 7.11
C ASN A 163 4.43 -1.54 5.58
N VAL A 164 5.46 -2.19 5.03
CA VAL A 164 5.58 -2.38 3.58
C VAL A 164 4.48 -3.30 3.03
N ARG A 165 4.08 -4.36 3.77
CA ARG A 165 3.00 -5.25 3.35
C ARG A 165 1.66 -4.52 3.27
N LEU A 166 1.28 -3.75 4.30
CA LEU A 166 0.05 -2.97 4.29
C LEU A 166 0.07 -1.86 3.23
N ALA A 167 1.22 -1.22 3.00
CA ALA A 167 1.37 -0.25 1.92
C ALA A 167 1.20 -0.91 0.54
N SER A 168 1.79 -2.09 0.33
CA SER A 168 1.65 -2.87 -0.89
C SER A 168 0.19 -3.29 -1.14
N GLU A 169 -0.50 -3.80 -0.12
CA GLU A 169 -1.92 -4.18 -0.20
C GLU A 169 -2.81 -2.96 -0.49
N LEU A 170 -2.55 -1.82 0.15
CA LEU A 170 -3.34 -0.60 -0.02
C LEU A 170 -3.19 0.00 -1.40
N THR A 171 -1.96 0.05 -1.93
CA THR A 171 -1.64 0.69 -3.20
C THR A 171 -1.83 -0.23 -4.40
N GLY A 172 -1.83 -1.56 -4.17
CA GLY A 172 -1.89 -2.57 -5.23
C GLY A 172 -0.58 -2.73 -6.02
N TRP A 173 0.53 -2.21 -5.49
CA TRP A 173 1.88 -2.34 -6.05
C TRP A 173 2.74 -3.26 -5.20
N ARG A 174 3.57 -4.07 -5.83
CA ARG A 174 4.60 -4.84 -5.13
C ARG A 174 5.75 -3.90 -4.77
N LEU A 175 6.04 -3.74 -3.49
CA LEU A 175 7.04 -2.81 -2.98
C LEU A 175 8.29 -3.57 -2.53
N ASN A 176 9.43 -3.25 -3.12
CA ASN A 176 10.74 -3.74 -2.72
C ASN A 176 11.48 -2.57 -2.05
N VAL A 177 11.58 -2.62 -0.73
CA VAL A 177 12.24 -1.55 0.04
C VAL A 177 13.69 -1.93 0.31
N MET A 178 14.62 -1.03 -0.01
CA MET A 178 16.06 -1.24 0.11
C MET A 178 16.79 0.06 0.49
N THR A 179 18.05 -0.04 0.83
CA THR A 179 18.87 1.15 1.04
C THR A 179 19.24 1.82 -0.28
N ILE A 180 19.64 3.09 -0.24
CA ILE A 180 20.16 3.80 -1.42
C ILE A 180 21.37 3.07 -2.00
N ASP A 181 22.27 2.57 -1.14
CA ASP A 181 23.45 1.83 -1.58
C ASP A 181 23.08 0.52 -2.29
N ASP A 182 22.11 -0.23 -1.76
CA ASP A 182 21.60 -1.45 -2.39
C ASP A 182 20.91 -1.15 -3.72
N ALA A 183 20.15 -0.06 -3.81
CA ALA A 183 19.49 0.38 -5.04
C ALA A 183 20.53 0.73 -6.12
N ASN A 184 21.56 1.48 -5.76
CA ASN A 184 22.66 1.83 -6.66
C ASN A 184 23.43 0.57 -7.13
N ALA A 185 23.70 -0.37 -6.22
CA ALA A 185 24.36 -1.63 -6.56
C ALA A 185 23.51 -2.49 -7.49
N LYS A 186 22.20 -2.56 -7.25
CA LYS A 186 21.23 -3.24 -8.11
C LYS A 186 21.23 -2.63 -9.51
N GLN A 187 21.09 -1.30 -9.61
CA GLN A 187 21.11 -0.59 -10.89
C GLN A 187 22.41 -0.79 -11.66
N ALA A 188 23.56 -0.72 -10.97
CA ALA A 188 24.86 -0.98 -11.60
C ALA A 188 24.95 -2.42 -12.14
N SER A 189 24.45 -3.41 -11.38
CA SER A 189 24.42 -4.81 -11.81
C SER A 189 23.50 -5.04 -13.02
N GLU A 190 22.32 -4.42 -13.03
CA GLU A 190 21.39 -4.48 -14.16
C GLU A 190 21.97 -3.81 -15.41
N SER A 191 22.58 -2.62 -15.25
CA SER A 191 23.26 -1.93 -16.36
C SER A 191 24.40 -2.77 -16.94
N GLN A 192 25.23 -3.40 -16.08
CA GLN A 192 26.30 -4.27 -16.55
C GLN A 192 25.76 -5.52 -17.26
N HIS A 193 24.61 -6.04 -16.83
CA HIS A 193 23.96 -7.16 -17.52
C HIS A 193 23.55 -6.77 -18.95
N PHE A 194 22.96 -5.60 -19.14
CA PHE A 194 22.59 -5.09 -20.47
C PHE A 194 23.82 -4.80 -21.32
N VAL A 195 24.88 -4.21 -20.76
CA VAL A 195 26.14 -3.99 -21.47
C VAL A 195 26.69 -5.32 -21.98
N ASN A 196 26.76 -6.35 -21.14
CA ASN A 196 27.26 -7.66 -21.53
C ASN A 196 26.40 -8.32 -22.62
N ALA A 197 25.06 -8.15 -22.54
CA ALA A 197 24.16 -8.64 -23.57
C ALA A 197 24.40 -7.95 -24.92
N PHE A 198 24.50 -6.61 -24.96
CA PHE A 198 24.79 -5.88 -26.20
C PHE A 198 26.15 -6.20 -26.79
N VAL A 199 27.20 -6.39 -25.97
CA VAL A 199 28.53 -6.83 -26.43
C VAL A 199 28.42 -8.19 -27.10
N ALA A 200 27.70 -9.15 -26.49
CA ALA A 200 27.57 -10.50 -27.01
C ALA A 200 26.70 -10.58 -28.28
N ASP A 201 25.58 -9.84 -28.33
CA ASP A 201 24.56 -9.97 -29.36
C ASP A 201 24.85 -9.08 -30.59
N LEU A 202 25.47 -7.91 -30.40
CA LEU A 202 25.80 -6.94 -31.48
C LEU A 202 27.26 -6.99 -31.92
N ASP A 203 28.12 -7.76 -31.25
CA ASP A 203 29.56 -7.83 -31.51
C ASP A 203 30.24 -6.44 -31.49
N ILE A 204 29.81 -5.59 -30.54
CA ILE A 204 30.32 -4.23 -30.30
C ILE A 204 31.22 -4.21 -29.06
N ASP A 205 32.08 -3.19 -28.96
CA ASP A 205 32.94 -3.05 -27.78
C ASP A 205 32.13 -2.55 -26.56
N GLU A 206 32.66 -2.76 -25.37
CA GLU A 206 32.02 -2.44 -24.09
C GLU A 206 31.73 -0.93 -23.96
N GLN A 207 32.53 -0.05 -24.58
CA GLN A 207 32.32 1.39 -24.51
C GLN A 207 31.08 1.80 -25.29
N ILE A 208 30.85 1.24 -26.47
CA ILE A 208 29.65 1.50 -27.28
C ILE A 208 28.43 0.91 -26.59
N ALA A 209 28.51 -0.31 -26.05
CA ALA A 209 27.44 -0.94 -25.30
C ALA A 209 27.06 -0.11 -24.06
N SER A 210 28.04 0.42 -23.33
CA SER A 210 27.78 1.29 -22.17
C SER A 210 27.10 2.59 -22.54
N ILE A 211 27.42 3.18 -23.70
CA ILE A 211 26.73 4.36 -24.21
C ILE A 211 25.26 4.03 -24.52
N LEU A 212 24.98 2.91 -25.18
CA LEU A 212 23.60 2.49 -25.47
C LEU A 212 22.78 2.35 -24.19
N VAL A 213 23.32 1.69 -23.17
CA VAL A 213 22.67 1.52 -21.87
C VAL A 213 22.47 2.88 -21.17
N SER A 214 23.44 3.80 -21.25
CA SER A 214 23.33 5.13 -20.65
C SER A 214 22.27 6.01 -21.34
N GLU A 215 21.99 5.77 -22.63
CA GLU A 215 20.92 6.42 -23.39
C GLU A 215 19.53 5.76 -23.17
N GLY A 216 19.47 4.71 -22.33
CA GLY A 216 18.23 4.07 -21.90
C GLY A 216 17.82 2.85 -22.71
N PHE A 217 18.65 2.35 -23.64
CA PHE A 217 18.36 1.11 -24.37
C PHE A 217 18.57 -0.11 -23.46
N THR A 218 17.59 -0.99 -23.42
CA THR A 218 17.60 -2.21 -22.61
C THR A 218 17.43 -3.47 -23.45
N THR A 219 16.93 -3.33 -24.69
CA THR A 219 16.68 -4.44 -25.61
C THR A 219 17.25 -4.19 -26.99
N LEU A 220 17.55 -5.28 -27.73
CA LEU A 220 17.99 -5.20 -29.14
C LEU A 220 16.93 -4.60 -30.05
N GLU A 221 15.67 -4.84 -29.73
CA GLU A 221 14.55 -4.31 -30.52
C GLU A 221 14.50 -2.78 -30.45
N GLU A 222 14.72 -2.19 -29.27
CA GLU A 222 14.80 -0.74 -29.11
C GLU A 222 15.90 -0.12 -29.97
N VAL A 223 17.07 -0.74 -30.00
CA VAL A 223 18.20 -0.30 -30.83
C VAL A 223 17.86 -0.40 -32.33
N ALA A 224 17.17 -1.48 -32.74
CA ALA A 224 16.78 -1.70 -34.14
C ALA A 224 15.71 -0.72 -34.65
N TYR A 225 14.89 -0.16 -33.77
CA TYR A 225 13.82 0.79 -34.12
C TYR A 225 14.24 2.26 -34.08
N VAL A 226 15.52 2.57 -33.82
CA VAL A 226 16.02 3.95 -33.90
C VAL A 226 15.97 4.42 -35.36
N PRO A 227 15.19 5.46 -35.73
CA PRO A 227 15.16 5.99 -37.08
C PRO A 227 16.51 6.62 -37.41
N ILE A 228 17.07 6.27 -38.56
CA ILE A 228 18.33 6.79 -39.12
C ILE A 228 18.14 8.26 -39.59
#